data_177b91a7be802bb3c6b2aa76ac0dcbff
#
_entry.id   177b91a7be802bb3c6b2aa76ac0dcbff
#
_cell.length_a   1.000
_cell.length_b   1.000
_cell.length_c   1.000
_cell.angle_alpha   90.00
_cell.angle_beta   90.00
_cell.angle_gamma   90.00
#
_symmetry.space_group_name_H-M   'P 1'
#
loop_
_entity.id
_entity.type
_entity.pdbx_description
1 polymer ?
#
loop_
_entity_poly.entity_id
_entity_poly.type
_entity_poly.pdbx_seq_one_letter_code
_entity_poly.pdbx_strand_id
1 'polypeptide(L)'
;MNENEHELESFYRFWSDKNSPSCGNLIIQKYSNYCKTLPDKKPTDLSPIERNPCWHLRRDMTIRSDGNVVVCKEKFADGFVGNVFNEDLNTIWQRFTPLVEEQIRQEYSKKCGDCDEYYTFNF
;
A
#
# COMPACT_ATOMS: atom_id res chain seq x y z
N MET A 1 5.15 -15.47 -1.31
CA MET A 1 6.36 -15.57 -0.43
C MET A 1 7.24 -16.69 -0.95
N ASN A 2 8.55 -16.61 -0.76
CA ASN A 2 9.49 -17.63 -1.24
C ASN A 2 9.15 -19.03 -0.71
N GLU A 3 8.63 -19.11 0.52
CA GLU A 3 8.32 -20.39 1.18
C GLU A 3 7.21 -21.17 0.48
N ASN A 4 6.25 -20.50 -0.17
CA ASN A 4 5.09 -21.15 -0.79
C ASN A 4 4.96 -20.86 -2.29
N GLU A 5 6.01 -20.39 -2.93
CA GLU A 5 6.00 -20.11 -4.37
C GLU A 5 5.69 -21.37 -5.19
N HIS A 6 6.23 -22.51 -4.78
CA HIS A 6 6.05 -23.80 -5.45
C HIS A 6 4.59 -24.32 -5.39
N GLU A 7 3.78 -23.80 -4.47
CA GLU A 7 2.36 -24.17 -4.33
C GLU A 7 1.43 -23.31 -5.20
N LEU A 8 1.93 -22.19 -5.74
CA LEU A 8 1.13 -21.16 -6.37
C LEU A 8 0.31 -21.67 -7.55
N GLU A 9 0.93 -22.47 -8.42
CA GLU A 9 0.26 -22.99 -9.61
C GLU A 9 -0.83 -24.01 -9.24
N SER A 10 -0.54 -24.91 -8.33
CA SER A 10 -1.51 -25.91 -7.86
C SER A 10 -2.68 -25.26 -7.11
N PHE A 11 -2.40 -24.25 -6.29
CA PHE A 11 -3.42 -23.42 -5.62
C PHE A 11 -4.31 -22.72 -6.63
N TYR A 12 -3.72 -22.03 -7.63
CA TYR A 12 -4.47 -21.32 -8.65
C TYR A 12 -5.37 -22.27 -9.45
N ARG A 13 -4.83 -23.39 -9.95
CA ARG A 13 -5.61 -24.39 -10.72
C ARG A 13 -6.75 -24.96 -9.91
N PHE A 14 -6.50 -25.35 -8.66
CA PHE A 14 -7.52 -25.93 -7.80
C PHE A 14 -8.69 -24.98 -7.52
N TRP A 15 -8.40 -23.70 -7.24
CA TRP A 15 -9.41 -22.72 -6.90
C TRP A 15 -10.08 -22.07 -8.11
N SER A 16 -9.39 -21.94 -9.26
CA SER A 16 -10.00 -21.38 -10.46
C SER A 16 -11.15 -22.22 -11.00
N ASP A 17 -11.04 -23.54 -10.90
CA ASP A 17 -12.14 -24.45 -11.30
C ASP A 17 -13.37 -24.36 -10.38
N LYS A 18 -13.19 -23.85 -9.17
CA LYS A 18 -14.26 -23.67 -8.16
C LYS A 18 -14.78 -22.24 -8.10
N ASN A 19 -14.15 -21.35 -8.81
CA ASN A 19 -14.56 -19.95 -8.84
C ASN A 19 -15.87 -19.80 -9.63
N SER A 20 -16.84 -19.09 -9.06
CA SER A 20 -18.08 -18.73 -9.73
C SER A 20 -18.45 -17.29 -9.40
N PRO A 21 -19.23 -16.61 -10.25
CA PRO A 21 -19.65 -15.23 -9.98
C PRO A 21 -20.32 -15.03 -8.61
N SER A 22 -20.88 -16.08 -8.04
CA SER A 22 -21.56 -16.05 -6.74
C SER A 22 -20.65 -16.43 -5.55
N CYS A 23 -19.47 -17.00 -5.78
CA CYS A 23 -18.61 -17.56 -4.73
C CYS A 23 -17.35 -16.73 -4.45
N GLY A 24 -17.25 -15.55 -5.02
CA GLY A 24 -16.11 -14.63 -4.82
C GLY A 24 -15.01 -14.79 -5.87
N ASN A 25 -13.97 -13.99 -5.72
CA ASN A 25 -12.85 -13.93 -6.63
C ASN A 25 -11.60 -14.58 -6.05
N LEU A 26 -10.87 -15.31 -6.90
CA LEU A 26 -9.54 -15.79 -6.55
C LEU A 26 -8.55 -14.62 -6.69
N ILE A 27 -7.93 -14.25 -5.58
CA ILE A 27 -6.97 -13.14 -5.54
C ILE A 27 -5.61 -13.67 -5.09
N ILE A 28 -4.58 -13.47 -5.92
CA ILE A 28 -3.19 -13.71 -5.57
C ILE A 28 -2.55 -12.35 -5.35
N GLN A 29 -2.21 -12.06 -4.11
CA GLN A 29 -1.60 -10.79 -3.75
C GLN A 29 -0.08 -10.95 -3.60
N LYS A 30 0.64 -9.89 -3.98
CA LYS A 30 2.06 -9.83 -3.66
C LYS A 30 2.26 -9.72 -2.15
N TYR A 31 3.36 -10.25 -1.67
CA TYR A 31 3.76 -10.08 -0.27
C TYR A 31 4.14 -8.63 0.01
N SER A 32 3.51 -8.02 1.04
CA SER A 32 3.93 -6.72 1.57
C SER A 32 4.89 -6.90 2.74
N ASN A 33 6.03 -6.25 2.68
CA ASN A 33 6.97 -6.20 3.81
C ASN A 33 6.75 -4.96 4.71
N TYR A 34 5.65 -4.24 4.52
CA TYR A 34 5.30 -3.03 5.27
C TYR A 34 6.45 -2.01 5.31
N CYS A 35 6.93 -1.63 4.12
CA CYS A 35 8.05 -0.70 3.97
C CYS A 35 9.30 -1.15 4.75
N LYS A 36 9.70 -2.40 4.58
CA LYS A 36 10.84 -3.05 5.25
C LYS A 36 10.69 -3.21 6.78
N THR A 37 9.49 -3.12 7.31
CA THR A 37 9.22 -3.46 8.71
C THR A 37 9.33 -4.97 8.94
N LEU A 38 8.95 -5.77 7.95
CA LEU A 38 9.10 -7.23 7.93
C LEU A 38 10.24 -7.65 7.00
N PRO A 39 10.80 -8.86 7.20
CA PRO A 39 11.79 -9.41 6.29
C PRO A 39 11.29 -9.46 4.85
N ASP A 40 12.17 -9.25 3.87
CA ASP A 40 11.82 -9.41 2.47
C ASP A 40 11.71 -10.89 2.12
N LYS A 41 10.51 -11.29 1.67
CA LYS A 41 10.16 -12.66 1.28
C LYS A 41 9.53 -12.70 -0.10
N LYS A 42 9.78 -11.69 -0.91
CA LYS A 42 9.30 -11.64 -2.28
C LYS A 42 10.12 -12.56 -3.17
N PRO A 43 9.46 -13.42 -3.99
CA PRO A 43 10.16 -14.20 -5.00
C PRO A 43 10.77 -13.33 -6.10
N THR A 44 10.11 -12.21 -6.44
CA THR A 44 10.51 -11.33 -7.52
C THR A 44 10.15 -9.88 -7.19
N ASP A 45 10.99 -8.95 -7.55
CA ASP A 45 10.69 -7.52 -7.52
C ASP A 45 10.15 -7.09 -8.90
N LEU A 46 8.87 -6.70 -8.92
CA LEU A 46 8.18 -6.21 -10.11
C LEU A 46 8.02 -4.69 -10.08
N SER A 47 8.76 -4.00 -9.22
CA SER A 47 8.70 -2.53 -9.15
C SER A 47 9.14 -1.92 -10.47
N PRO A 48 8.44 -0.89 -10.96
CA PRO A 48 8.87 -0.13 -12.13
C PRO A 48 10.29 0.44 -11.96
N ILE A 49 11.06 0.46 -13.04
CA ILE A 49 12.42 1.03 -13.05
C ILE A 49 12.35 2.53 -12.69
N GLU A 50 11.36 3.24 -13.24
CA GLU A 50 11.08 4.61 -12.90
C GLU A 50 9.96 4.69 -11.87
N ARG A 51 10.22 5.37 -10.77
CA ARG A 51 9.27 5.51 -9.70
C ARG A 51 8.29 6.64 -9.98
N ASN A 52 7.02 6.31 -10.06
CA ASN A 52 5.92 7.27 -10.15
C ASN A 52 5.48 7.75 -8.76
N PRO A 53 4.85 8.94 -8.65
CA PRO A 53 4.20 9.37 -7.42
C PRO A 53 3.20 8.34 -6.91
N CYS A 54 3.19 8.12 -5.61
CA CYS A 54 2.34 7.12 -4.98
C CYS A 54 0.86 7.40 -5.20
N TRP A 55 0.16 6.41 -5.74
CA TRP A 55 -1.27 6.47 -5.97
C TRP A 55 -2.08 6.67 -4.68
N HIS A 56 -1.66 6.03 -3.59
CA HIS A 56 -2.36 6.11 -2.31
C HIS A 56 -2.39 7.52 -1.73
N LEU A 57 -1.31 8.30 -1.84
CA LEU A 57 -1.27 9.69 -1.37
C LEU A 57 -2.27 10.62 -2.08
N ARG A 58 -2.67 10.25 -3.29
CA ARG A 58 -3.58 11.06 -4.12
C ARG A 58 -5.05 10.65 -3.97
N ARG A 59 -5.30 9.48 -3.43
CA ARG A 59 -6.64 8.88 -3.41
C ARG A 59 -7.11 8.52 -2.02
N ASP A 60 -6.22 8.05 -1.15
CA ASP A 60 -6.59 7.36 0.07
C ASP A 60 -6.27 8.20 1.31
N MET A 61 -7.17 8.20 2.28
CA MET A 61 -6.95 8.69 3.63
C MET A 61 -7.16 7.54 4.61
N THR A 62 -6.15 7.23 5.38
CA THR A 62 -6.23 6.16 6.39
C THR A 62 -6.45 6.76 7.76
N ILE A 63 -7.60 6.45 8.37
CA ILE A 63 -7.99 6.94 9.69
C ILE A 63 -7.94 5.76 10.67
N ARG A 64 -7.25 5.93 11.77
CA ARG A 64 -7.16 4.95 12.85
C ARG A 64 -8.37 5.05 13.79
N SER A 65 -8.56 4.02 14.63
CA SER A 65 -9.64 4.00 15.63
C SER A 65 -9.57 5.11 16.66
N ASP A 66 -8.38 5.69 16.90
CA ASP A 66 -8.14 6.84 17.77
C ASP A 66 -8.36 8.19 17.07
N GLY A 67 -8.86 8.18 15.84
CA GLY A 67 -9.08 9.38 15.02
C GLY A 67 -7.83 9.91 14.33
N ASN A 68 -6.66 9.38 14.60
CA ASN A 68 -5.44 9.83 13.95
C ASN A 68 -5.42 9.46 12.47
N VAL A 69 -5.10 10.42 11.62
CA VAL A 69 -4.89 10.24 10.19
C VAL A 69 -3.41 10.00 9.94
N VAL A 70 -3.10 8.87 9.31
CA VAL A 70 -1.72 8.50 8.95
C VAL A 70 -1.47 8.74 7.46
N VAL A 71 -0.20 8.98 7.12
CA VAL A 71 0.21 9.21 5.73
C VAL A 71 -0.07 8.00 4.85
N CYS A 72 0.08 6.79 5.39
CA CYS A 72 -0.06 5.55 4.63
C CYS A 72 -0.42 4.37 5.53
N LYS A 73 -1.28 3.49 5.02
CA LYS A 73 -1.68 2.25 5.68
C LYS A 73 -0.51 1.29 5.96
N GLU A 74 0.56 1.36 5.16
CA GLU A 74 1.74 0.50 5.29
C GLU A 74 2.69 0.96 6.42
N LYS A 75 2.57 2.21 6.88
CA LYS A 75 3.37 2.76 7.97
C LYS A 75 2.49 3.28 9.11
N PHE A 76 1.93 2.37 9.88
CA PHE A 76 0.99 2.69 10.94
C PHE A 76 1.56 3.54 12.09
N ALA A 77 2.86 3.45 12.35
CA ALA A 77 3.46 4.05 13.53
C ALA A 77 3.98 5.48 13.32
N ASP A 78 4.23 5.88 12.08
CA ASP A 78 4.92 7.13 11.78
C ASP A 78 4.11 8.04 10.87
N GLY A 79 4.11 9.32 11.20
CA GLY A 79 3.59 10.36 10.31
C GLY A 79 2.11 10.62 10.42
N PHE A 80 1.68 11.02 11.60
CA PHE A 80 0.34 11.59 11.75
C PHE A 80 0.22 12.91 10.99
N VAL A 81 -0.86 13.03 10.24
CA VAL A 81 -1.18 14.22 9.43
C VAL A 81 -2.18 15.11 10.15
N GLY A 82 -3.05 14.53 10.98
CA GLY A 82 -4.05 15.23 11.76
C GLY A 82 -4.90 14.25 12.55
N ASN A 83 -5.98 14.75 13.19
CA ASN A 83 -6.93 13.92 13.93
C ASN A 83 -8.35 14.37 13.60
N VAL A 84 -9.18 13.45 13.10
CA VAL A 84 -10.56 13.74 12.65
C VAL A 84 -11.53 14.12 13.77
N PHE A 85 -11.17 13.87 15.03
CA PHE A 85 -11.97 14.31 16.17
C PHE A 85 -11.73 15.78 16.53
N ASN A 86 -10.63 16.36 16.05
CA ASN A 86 -10.20 17.71 16.41
C ASN A 86 -10.18 18.68 15.22
N GLU A 87 -10.19 18.17 13.99
CA GLU A 87 -9.96 18.94 12.79
C GLU A 87 -10.90 18.52 11.65
N ASP A 88 -11.19 19.46 10.75
CA ASP A 88 -11.97 19.17 9.55
C ASP A 88 -11.18 18.30 8.56
N LEU A 89 -11.90 17.36 7.93
CA LEU A 89 -11.32 16.41 6.96
C LEU A 89 -10.63 17.09 5.78
N ASN A 90 -11.21 18.18 5.26
CA ASN A 90 -10.60 18.90 4.13
C ASN A 90 -9.28 19.55 4.54
N THR A 91 -9.22 20.09 5.76
CA THR A 91 -7.98 20.65 6.31
C THR A 91 -6.89 19.60 6.42
N ILE A 92 -7.24 18.40 6.91
CA ILE A 92 -6.31 17.29 7.00
C ILE A 92 -5.89 16.81 5.59
N TRP A 93 -6.86 16.73 4.66
CA TRP A 93 -6.59 16.29 3.28
C TRP A 93 -5.61 17.22 2.57
N GLN A 94 -5.72 18.52 2.73
CA GLN A 94 -4.81 19.49 2.13
C GLN A 94 -3.35 19.30 2.56
N ARG A 95 -3.09 18.70 3.73
CA ARG A 95 -1.73 18.40 4.20
C ARG A 95 -1.06 17.25 3.45
N PHE A 96 -1.80 16.51 2.63
CA PHE A 96 -1.21 15.53 1.71
C PHE A 96 -0.60 16.17 0.46
N THR A 97 -1.03 17.37 0.10
CA THR A 97 -0.54 18.07 -1.10
C THR A 97 0.98 18.23 -1.12
N PRO A 98 1.65 18.74 -0.07
CA PRO A 98 3.11 18.83 -0.06
C PRO A 98 3.81 17.48 -0.24
N LEU A 99 3.24 16.41 0.33
CA LEU A 99 3.80 15.05 0.20
C LEU A 99 3.70 14.52 -1.25
N VAL A 100 2.62 14.87 -1.94
CA VAL A 100 2.46 14.54 -3.37
C VAL A 100 3.45 15.34 -4.21
N GLU A 101 3.61 16.63 -3.93
CA GLU A 101 4.55 17.51 -4.63
C GLU A 101 6.01 17.07 -4.45
N GLU A 102 6.42 16.65 -3.24
CA GLU A 102 7.73 16.04 -3.00
C GLU A 102 7.96 14.82 -3.92
N GLN A 103 6.95 13.96 -4.04
CA GLN A 103 7.08 12.78 -4.89
C GLN A 103 7.10 13.11 -6.40
N ILE A 104 6.38 14.15 -6.84
CA ILE A 104 6.46 14.63 -8.22
C ILE A 104 7.89 15.15 -8.52
N ARG A 105 8.54 15.78 -7.55
CA ARG A 105 9.94 16.20 -7.66
C ARG A 105 10.95 15.07 -7.46
N GLN A 106 10.47 13.82 -7.27
CA GLN A 106 11.29 12.64 -6.97
C GLN A 106 12.06 12.76 -5.63
N GLU A 107 11.57 13.60 -4.73
CA GLU A 107 12.09 13.77 -3.39
C GLU A 107 11.30 12.82 -2.46
N TYR A 108 11.83 11.63 -2.22
CA TYR A 108 11.14 10.66 -1.38
C TYR A 108 11.61 10.79 0.07
N SER A 109 10.70 11.17 0.96
CA SER A 109 10.97 11.17 2.40
C SER A 109 11.42 9.78 2.87
N LYS A 110 12.13 9.72 4.01
CA LYS A 110 12.51 8.42 4.63
C LYS A 110 11.33 7.47 4.81
N LYS A 111 10.10 8.01 4.88
CA LYS A 111 8.87 7.24 5.01
C LYS A 111 8.48 6.51 3.74
N CYS A 112 8.78 7.08 2.59
CA CYS A 112 8.40 6.56 1.27
C CYS A 112 9.57 5.96 0.50
N GLY A 113 10.82 6.26 0.85
CA GLY A 113 12.01 5.85 0.10
C GLY A 113 12.11 4.35 -0.13
N ASP A 114 11.81 3.57 0.90
CA ASP A 114 11.90 2.11 0.87
C ASP A 114 10.59 1.39 0.51
N CYS A 115 9.55 2.14 0.13
CA CYS A 115 8.25 1.59 -0.17
C CYS A 115 8.21 1.00 -1.57
N ASP A 116 7.60 -0.15 -1.71
CA ASP A 116 7.35 -0.84 -2.97
C ASP A 116 5.85 -0.97 -3.28
N GLU A 117 4.98 -0.31 -2.49
CA GLU A 117 3.53 -0.33 -2.67
C GLU A 117 3.00 0.83 -3.54
N TYR A 118 3.86 1.76 -3.95
CA TYR A 118 3.46 2.97 -4.69
C TYR A 118 2.82 2.69 -6.05
N TYR A 119 3.09 1.53 -6.65
CA TYR A 119 2.55 1.12 -7.96
C TYR A 119 1.41 0.12 -7.86
N THR A 120 1.09 -0.40 -6.67
CA THR A 120 0.03 -1.40 -6.52
C THR A 120 -1.35 -0.77 -6.48
N PHE A 121 -2.23 -1.29 -7.30
CA PHE A 121 -3.65 -1.00 -7.23
C PHE A 121 -4.29 -2.02 -6.29
N ASN A 122 -4.63 -1.58 -5.08
CA ASN A 122 -5.46 -2.38 -4.20
C ASN A 122 -6.92 -2.09 -4.56
N PHE A 123 -7.59 -3.08 -5.07
CA PHE A 123 -9.01 -3.08 -5.32
C PHE A 123 -9.78 -3.34 -4.03
#